data_1150aa3466008a0e3339f754d2f25b13
#
_entry.id   1150aa3466008a0e3339f754d2f25b13
#
_cell.length_a   1.000
_cell.length_b   1.000
_cell.length_c   1.000
_cell.angle_alpha   90.00
_cell.angle_beta   90.00
_cell.angle_gamma   90.00
#
_symmetry.space_group_name_H-M   'P 1'
#
loop_
_entity.id
_entity.type
_entity.pdbx_description
1 polymer ?
#
loop_
_entity_poly.entity_id
_entity_poly.type
_entity_poly.pdbx_seq_one_letter_code
_entity_poly.pdbx_strand_id
1 'polypeptide(L)'
;NRKPTLEETTMCLPFIRRHIELVGPKILVFVGGTSATTLLERRDGITRMRGRWFAYPPTSGGEDEASAIAAMPIFHPAYLLRNPGLKRQAWIDLLAIKARLQDIA
;
A
#
# COMPACT_ATOMS: atom_id res chain seq x y z
N ASN A 1 -3.50 18.85 8.06
CA ASN A 1 -2.17 18.27 7.74
C ASN A 1 -1.53 17.49 8.90
N ARG A 2 -2.31 16.98 9.82
CA ARG A 2 -1.82 16.11 10.88
C ARG A 2 -2.04 14.64 10.52
N LYS A 3 -1.26 13.76 11.11
CA LYS A 3 -1.51 12.34 10.97
C LYS A 3 -2.80 11.97 11.71
N PRO A 4 -3.59 11.03 11.19
CA PRO A 4 -4.75 10.53 11.91
C PRO A 4 -4.32 9.95 13.25
N THR A 5 -5.14 10.13 14.28
CA THR A 5 -4.91 9.48 15.56
C THR A 5 -5.17 7.98 15.43
N LEU A 6 -4.65 7.19 16.37
CA LEU A 6 -4.92 5.76 16.40
C LEU A 6 -6.43 5.49 16.47
N GLU A 7 -7.14 6.29 17.25
CA GLU A 7 -8.58 6.18 17.40
C GLU A 7 -9.32 6.44 16.09
N GLU A 8 -8.95 7.51 15.37
CA GLU A 8 -9.52 7.84 14.06
C GLU A 8 -9.24 6.74 13.04
N THR A 9 -8.02 6.21 13.03
CA THR A 9 -7.62 5.13 12.14
C THR A 9 -8.45 3.87 12.40
N THR A 10 -8.63 3.52 13.67
CA THR A 10 -9.40 2.36 14.08
C THR A 10 -10.87 2.48 13.67
N MET A 11 -11.45 3.69 13.74
CA MET A 11 -12.83 3.94 13.34
C MET A 11 -13.03 3.82 11.84
N CYS A 12 -12.06 4.26 11.04
CA CYS A 12 -12.15 4.26 9.57
C CYS A 12 -11.79 2.91 8.95
N LEU A 13 -10.99 2.10 9.63
CA LEU A 13 -10.43 0.87 9.07
C LEU A 13 -11.48 -0.12 8.56
N PRO A 14 -12.58 -0.41 9.27
CA PRO A 14 -13.60 -1.34 8.75
C PRO A 14 -14.22 -0.87 7.44
N PHE A 15 -14.41 0.44 7.28
CA PHE A 15 -14.98 1.01 6.05
C PHE A 15 -14.02 0.84 4.87
N ILE A 16 -12.75 1.08 5.07
CA ILE A 16 -11.73 0.91 4.04
C ILE A 16 -11.65 -0.55 3.62
N ARG A 17 -11.61 -1.46 4.58
CA ARG A 17 -11.57 -2.90 4.33
C ARG A 17 -12.78 -3.36 3.54
N ARG A 18 -13.97 -2.86 3.89
CA ARG A 18 -15.21 -3.22 3.19
C ARG A 18 -15.20 -2.68 1.75
N HIS A 19 -14.69 -1.47 1.54
CA HIS A 19 -14.55 -0.90 0.20
C HIS A 19 -13.66 -1.78 -0.68
N ILE A 20 -12.53 -2.24 -0.16
CA ILE A 20 -11.61 -3.10 -0.89
C ILE A 20 -12.29 -4.41 -1.26
N GLU A 21 -13.04 -5.01 -0.34
CA GLU A 21 -13.79 -6.24 -0.61
C GLU A 21 -14.82 -6.05 -1.72
N LEU A 22 -15.57 -4.95 -1.68
CA LEU A 22 -16.62 -4.67 -2.65
C LEU A 22 -16.07 -4.37 -4.05
N VAL A 23 -14.95 -3.65 -4.13
CA VAL A 23 -14.32 -3.34 -5.41
C VAL A 23 -13.63 -4.57 -6.01
N GLY A 24 -13.05 -5.41 -5.16
CA GLY A 24 -12.31 -6.60 -5.59
C GLY A 24 -11.14 -6.27 -6.52
N PRO A 25 -10.25 -5.33 -6.14
CA PRO A 25 -9.17 -4.91 -7.04
C PRO A 25 -8.16 -6.02 -7.25
N LYS A 26 -7.50 -6.01 -8.40
CA LYS A 26 -6.41 -6.94 -8.69
C LYS A 26 -5.09 -6.47 -8.10
N ILE A 27 -4.92 -5.16 -7.95
CA ILE A 27 -3.74 -4.54 -7.35
C ILE A 27 -4.20 -3.43 -6.41
N LEU A 28 -3.53 -3.33 -5.26
CA LEU A 28 -3.70 -2.21 -4.32
C LEU A 28 -2.44 -1.38 -4.28
N VAL A 29 -2.59 -0.07 -4.28
CA VAL A 29 -1.47 0.84 -4.11
C VAL A 29 -1.73 1.67 -2.86
N PHE A 30 -0.83 1.59 -1.89
CA PHE A 30 -0.91 2.38 -0.66
C PHE A 30 -0.07 3.64 -0.82
N VAL A 31 -0.72 4.78 -0.83
CA VAL A 31 -0.04 6.06 -0.98
C VAL A 31 0.31 6.61 0.39
N GLY A 32 1.58 6.48 0.75
CA GLY A 32 2.10 6.93 2.04
C GLY A 32 2.20 5.82 3.08
N GLY A 33 2.99 6.10 4.12
CA GLY A 33 3.32 5.10 5.15
C GLY A 33 2.16 4.74 6.07
N THR A 34 1.30 5.71 6.40
CA THR A 34 0.22 5.48 7.35
C THR A 34 -0.77 4.43 6.86
N SER A 35 -1.23 4.55 5.60
CA SER A 35 -2.15 3.56 5.05
C SER A 35 -1.48 2.19 4.89
N ALA A 36 -0.22 2.17 4.47
CA ALA A 36 0.51 0.91 4.30
C ALA A 36 0.70 0.17 5.63
N THR A 37 1.18 0.87 6.67
CA THR A 37 1.42 0.24 7.97
C THR A 37 0.13 -0.25 8.62
N THR A 38 -0.95 0.50 8.46
CA THR A 38 -2.23 0.16 9.06
C THR A 38 -2.86 -1.06 8.38
N LEU A 39 -2.97 -1.02 7.05
CA LEU A 39 -3.67 -2.07 6.31
C LEU A 39 -2.85 -3.35 6.16
N LEU A 40 -1.54 -3.24 6.10
CA LEU A 40 -0.65 -4.39 6.04
C LEU A 40 -0.23 -4.90 7.42
N GLU A 41 -0.65 -4.22 8.48
CA GLU A 41 -0.33 -4.57 9.87
C GLU A 41 1.18 -4.68 10.11
N ARG A 42 1.94 -3.75 9.52
CA ARG A 42 3.40 -3.74 9.63
C ARG A 42 3.87 -2.46 10.34
N ARG A 43 5.03 -2.54 10.96
CA ARG A 43 5.65 -1.41 11.65
C ARG A 43 6.81 -0.79 10.87
N ASP A 44 7.11 -1.33 9.70
CA ASP A 44 8.19 -0.81 8.86
C ASP A 44 7.83 0.58 8.33
N GLY A 45 8.84 1.44 8.16
CA GLY A 45 8.64 2.75 7.57
C GLY A 45 8.46 2.67 6.06
N ILE A 46 7.91 3.73 5.47
CA ILE A 46 7.67 3.78 4.02
C ILE A 46 8.95 3.62 3.22
N THR A 47 10.09 4.11 3.72
CA THR A 47 11.37 3.98 3.03
C THR A 47 11.79 2.52 2.84
N ARG A 48 11.36 1.65 3.72
CA ARG A 48 11.64 0.21 3.63
C ARG A 48 10.56 -0.54 2.87
N MET A 49 9.31 -0.08 2.93
CA MET A 49 8.17 -0.77 2.32
C MET A 49 7.95 -0.39 0.86
N ARG A 50 8.35 0.81 0.46
CA ARG A 50 8.12 1.29 -0.91
C ARG A 50 8.73 0.34 -1.94
N GLY A 51 8.04 0.14 -3.04
CA GLY A 51 8.55 -0.66 -4.15
C GLY A 51 8.55 -2.17 -3.92
N ARG A 52 8.04 -2.63 -2.79
CA ARG A 52 7.96 -4.06 -2.47
C ARG A 52 6.51 -4.54 -2.55
N TRP A 53 6.33 -5.75 -3.04
CA TRP A 53 5.01 -6.36 -3.12
C TRP A 53 4.67 -7.07 -1.82
N PHE A 54 3.47 -6.83 -1.33
CA PHE A 54 2.92 -7.48 -0.14
C PHE A 54 1.59 -8.13 -0.49
N ALA A 55 1.17 -9.10 0.32
CA ALA A 55 -0.14 -9.72 0.19
C ALA A 55 -1.17 -8.95 1.03
N TYR A 56 -2.33 -8.68 0.45
CA TYR A 56 -3.44 -8.10 1.20
C TYR A 56 -4.68 -9.01 1.06
N PRO A 57 -5.37 -9.36 2.10
CA PRO A 57 -5.03 -9.07 3.51
C PRO A 57 -3.73 -9.76 3.92
N PRO A 58 -3.03 -9.26 4.97
CA PRO A 58 -1.80 -9.89 5.42
C PRO A 58 -2.09 -11.33 5.87
N THR A 59 -1.28 -12.26 5.34
CA THR A 59 -1.43 -13.68 5.65
C THR A 59 -0.22 -14.15 6.46
N SER A 60 -0.48 -15.05 7.39
CA SER A 60 0.58 -15.64 8.20
C SER A 60 1.12 -16.93 7.58
N GLY A 61 1.11 -16.99 6.27
CA GLY A 61 1.55 -18.15 5.51
C GLY A 61 0.43 -19.18 5.33
N GLY A 62 0.32 -19.78 4.17
CA GLY A 62 -0.57 -20.90 3.92
C GLY A 62 -1.68 -20.66 2.91
N GLU A 63 -2.85 -21.15 3.20
CA GLU A 63 -3.91 -21.41 2.22
C GLU A 63 -4.49 -20.17 1.54
N ASP A 64 -4.44 -19.00 2.19
CA ASP A 64 -5.09 -17.80 1.69
C ASP A 64 -4.20 -16.94 0.78
N GLU A 65 -2.94 -17.31 0.63
CA GLU A 65 -1.99 -16.52 -0.17
C GLU A 65 -2.40 -16.44 -1.64
N ALA A 66 -3.03 -17.48 -2.16
CA ALA A 66 -3.48 -17.54 -3.55
C ALA A 66 -4.63 -16.55 -3.84
N SER A 67 -5.43 -16.20 -2.83
CA SER A 67 -6.53 -15.25 -2.97
C SER A 67 -6.15 -13.83 -2.55
N ALA A 68 -4.93 -13.64 -2.06
CA ALA A 68 -4.48 -12.33 -1.61
C ALA A 68 -4.25 -11.39 -2.80
N ILE A 69 -4.55 -10.11 -2.57
CA ILE A 69 -4.35 -9.06 -3.56
C ILE A 69 -2.88 -8.58 -3.46
N ALA A 70 -2.24 -8.41 -4.60
CA ALA A 70 -0.90 -7.83 -4.63
C ALA A 70 -0.97 -6.36 -4.26
N ALA A 71 -0.20 -5.94 -3.27
CA ALA A 71 -0.21 -4.58 -2.76
C ALA A 71 1.19 -3.99 -2.72
N MET A 72 1.31 -2.72 -3.12
CA MET A 72 2.60 -2.02 -3.10
C MET A 72 2.46 -0.65 -2.44
N PRO A 73 3.22 -0.38 -1.38
CA PRO A 73 3.35 0.97 -0.83
C PRO A 73 4.22 1.85 -1.72
N ILE A 74 3.83 3.11 -1.87
CA ILE A 74 4.62 4.11 -2.59
C ILE A 74 4.70 5.39 -1.77
N PHE A 75 5.62 6.28 -2.12
CA PHE A 75 5.74 7.58 -1.48
C PHE A 75 4.51 8.44 -1.77
N HIS A 76 4.06 9.16 -0.74
CA HIS A 76 3.03 10.17 -0.91
C HIS A 76 3.60 11.37 -1.69
N PRO A 77 2.82 11.98 -2.61
CA PRO A 77 3.30 13.15 -3.37
C PRO A 77 3.82 14.29 -2.51
N ALA A 78 3.20 14.55 -1.37
CA ALA A 78 3.67 15.60 -0.45
C ALA A 78 5.08 15.31 0.07
N TYR A 79 5.40 14.05 0.30
CA TYR A 79 6.74 13.64 0.74
C TYR A 79 7.76 13.89 -0.37
N LEU A 80 7.41 13.65 -1.62
CA LEU A 80 8.29 13.89 -2.77
C LEU A 80 8.55 15.38 -3.00
N LEU A 81 7.58 16.23 -2.69
CA LEU A 81 7.77 17.68 -2.79
C LEU A 81 8.81 18.17 -1.78
N ARG A 82 8.85 17.58 -0.60
CA ARG A 82 9.83 17.90 0.42
C ARG A 82 11.18 17.22 0.20
N ASN A 83 11.20 16.12 -0.52
CA ASN A 83 12.39 15.31 -0.76
C ASN A 83 12.52 14.98 -2.25
N PRO A 84 12.83 15.99 -3.11
CA PRO A 84 12.84 15.76 -4.57
C PRO A 84 13.81 14.68 -5.04
N GLY A 85 14.86 14.41 -4.28
CA GLY A 85 15.81 13.35 -4.62
C GLY A 85 15.21 11.95 -4.65
N LEU A 86 14.00 11.76 -4.08
CA LEU A 86 13.34 10.47 -4.05
C LEU A 86 12.40 10.25 -5.23
N LYS A 87 12.25 11.21 -6.12
CA LYS A 87 11.36 11.08 -7.28
C LYS A 87 11.77 9.93 -8.19
N ARG A 88 13.05 9.63 -8.27
CA ARG A 88 13.55 8.51 -9.07
C ARG A 88 13.02 7.18 -8.55
N GLN A 89 13.07 6.98 -7.24
CA GLN A 89 12.53 5.77 -6.61
C GLN A 89 11.03 5.66 -6.84
N ALA A 90 10.30 6.77 -6.70
CA ALA A 90 8.86 6.79 -6.97
C ALA A 90 8.56 6.39 -8.42
N TRP A 91 9.36 6.87 -9.36
CA TRP A 91 9.20 6.50 -10.77
C TRP A 91 9.42 5.00 -11.00
N ILE A 92 10.46 4.44 -10.37
CA ILE A 92 10.75 3.01 -10.43
C ILE A 92 9.55 2.21 -9.89
N ASP A 93 8.97 2.65 -8.78
CA ASP A 93 7.82 1.98 -8.17
C ASP A 93 6.60 2.02 -9.09
N LEU A 94 6.33 3.15 -9.73
CA LEU A 94 5.23 3.28 -10.69
C LEU A 94 5.43 2.39 -11.92
N LEU A 95 6.66 2.26 -12.39
CA LEU A 95 6.97 1.36 -13.50
C LEU A 95 6.74 -0.10 -13.11
N ALA A 96 7.07 -0.47 -11.89
CA ALA A 96 6.81 -1.82 -11.39
C ALA A 96 5.30 -2.11 -11.33
N ILE A 97 4.50 -1.15 -10.90
CA ILE A 97 3.04 -1.28 -10.88
C ILE A 97 2.50 -1.43 -12.31
N LYS A 98 3.00 -0.63 -13.22
CA LYS A 98 2.59 -0.70 -14.63
C LYS A 98 2.89 -2.08 -15.22
N ALA A 99 4.08 -2.61 -14.97
CA ALA A 99 4.48 -3.93 -15.46
C ALA A 99 3.55 -5.01 -14.91
N ARG A 100 3.22 -4.94 -13.62
CA ARG A 100 2.32 -5.91 -12.99
C ARG A 100 0.90 -5.85 -13.58
N LEU A 101 0.41 -4.65 -13.85
CA LEU A 101 -0.91 -4.47 -14.49
C LEU A 101 -0.94 -5.08 -15.88
N GLN A 102 0.13 -4.96 -16.64
CA GLN A 102 0.22 -5.54 -17.97
C GLN A 102 0.20 -7.08 -17.93
N ASP A 103 0.82 -7.67 -16.92
CA ASP A 103 0.84 -9.12 -16.75
C ASP A 103 -0.54 -9.67 -16.38
N ILE A 104 -1.36 -8.90 -15.69
CA ILE A 104 -2.70 -9.30 -15.26
C ILE A 104 -3.73 -9.09 -16.36
N ALA A 105 -3.52 -8.12 -17.23
CA ALA A 105 -4.47 -7.71 -18.26
C ALA A 105 -4.73 -8.77 -19.34
#